data_715a2f88f0d6fd19773b02192f7e8846
#
_entry.id   715a2f88f0d6fd19773b02192f7e8846
#
_cell.length_a   1.000
_cell.length_b   1.000
_cell.length_c   1.000
_cell.angle_alpha   90.00
_cell.angle_beta   90.00
_cell.angle_gamma   90.00
#
_symmetry.space_group_name_H-M   'P 1'
#
loop_
_entity.id
_entity.type
_entity.pdbx_description
1 polymer ?
#
loop_
_entity_poly.entity_id
_entity_poly.type
_entity_poly.pdbx_seq_one_letter_code
_entity_poly.pdbx_strand_id
1 'polypeptide(L)'
;MPFAYFNRLTRRQQAIYLESDGIVTVPLPQAPRLQPLVTALARALDSGDRAHTESAAQRLVLGLAAALGAPPARVKVLAARPHAGWGELHGLYETTHRATEPPLITLWMRTARQKRVVAFRTFLRTLLHEVGHHVDYTLLRLGDSFHTQGFYARESHLFHQLVTDGGILMASLEEQMARMEHTATDFAAAIKGVSDAALSKRPDDKSWSAKETLCHVRDTEESFMQRFQLIMEMDEPHFLPADPDRWAVERQYQRNDAAEALQHFRARRDETMKFLHGLRPEHLDRGGVHPTRGRMTVKDFIGLIAWHDDNHLDQLKRALAGKP
;
A
#
# COMPACT_ATOMS: atom_id res chain seq x y z
N MET A 1 -16.38 6.89 12.67
CA MET A 1 -17.81 6.58 12.31
C MET A 1 -17.83 5.25 11.57
N PRO A 2 -18.81 4.36 11.81
CA PRO A 2 -18.92 3.09 11.11
C PRO A 2 -19.02 3.26 9.59
N PHE A 3 -18.55 2.26 8.83
CA PHE A 3 -18.69 2.25 7.38
C PHE A 3 -20.14 2.17 6.93
N ALA A 4 -20.43 2.62 5.71
CA ALA A 4 -21.79 2.77 5.16
C ALA A 4 -22.63 1.47 5.19
N TYR A 5 -21.99 0.29 5.17
CA TYR A 5 -22.69 -0.99 5.24
C TYR A 5 -23.19 -1.37 6.64
N PHE A 6 -22.73 -0.69 7.71
CA PHE A 6 -23.11 -0.97 9.09
C PHE A 6 -24.63 -1.03 9.30
N ASN A 7 -25.36 -0.09 8.70
CA ASN A 7 -26.82 -0.03 8.82
C ASN A 7 -27.57 -1.19 8.11
N ARG A 8 -26.87 -2.00 7.31
CA ARG A 8 -27.43 -3.19 6.64
C ARG A 8 -27.20 -4.47 7.46
N LEU A 9 -26.43 -4.39 8.53
CA LEU A 9 -26.14 -5.50 9.42
C LEU A 9 -27.30 -5.75 10.39
N THR A 10 -27.48 -7.01 10.77
CA THR A 10 -28.38 -7.37 11.88
C THR A 10 -27.88 -6.80 13.20
N ARG A 11 -28.73 -6.65 14.21
CA ARG A 11 -28.33 -6.15 15.55
C ARG A 11 -27.18 -6.94 16.15
N ARG A 12 -27.17 -8.29 15.98
CA ARG A 12 -26.06 -9.14 16.43
C ARG A 12 -24.76 -8.80 15.71
N GLN A 13 -24.81 -8.64 14.39
CA GLN A 13 -23.64 -8.27 13.58
C GLN A 13 -23.15 -6.86 13.89
N GLN A 14 -24.06 -5.90 14.15
CA GLN A 14 -23.68 -4.56 14.60
C GLN A 14 -22.94 -4.57 15.93
N ALA A 15 -23.33 -5.42 16.88
CA ALA A 15 -22.62 -5.58 18.14
C ALA A 15 -21.19 -6.11 17.91
N ILE A 16 -21.03 -7.16 17.08
CA ILE A 16 -19.71 -7.70 16.71
C ILE A 16 -18.87 -6.65 15.98
N TYR A 17 -19.48 -5.88 15.07
CA TYR A 17 -18.82 -4.79 14.37
C TYR A 17 -18.23 -3.76 15.33
N LEU A 18 -19.03 -3.28 16.30
CA LEU A 18 -18.61 -2.29 17.28
C LEU A 18 -17.53 -2.84 18.23
N GLU A 19 -17.62 -4.10 18.62
CA GLU A 19 -16.58 -4.78 19.39
C GLU A 19 -15.26 -4.82 18.62
N SER A 20 -15.29 -5.27 17.36
CA SER A 20 -14.13 -5.28 16.47
C SER A 20 -13.55 -3.87 16.25
N ASP A 21 -14.41 -2.86 16.08
CA ASP A 21 -14.00 -1.47 15.84
C ASP A 21 -13.26 -0.84 17.03
N GLY A 22 -13.62 -1.25 18.25
CA GLY A 22 -12.97 -0.80 19.49
C GLY A 22 -11.57 -1.39 19.72
N ILE A 23 -11.20 -2.48 19.05
CA ILE A 23 -9.89 -3.12 19.21
C ILE A 23 -8.97 -2.65 18.08
N VAL A 24 -8.05 -1.73 18.37
CA VAL A 24 -7.22 -1.06 17.35
C VAL A 24 -5.78 -1.59 17.28
N THR A 25 -5.35 -2.45 18.22
CA THR A 25 -3.97 -2.95 18.30
C THR A 25 -3.92 -4.46 18.49
N VAL A 26 -2.90 -5.10 17.92
CA VAL A 26 -2.49 -6.49 18.20
C VAL A 26 -0.99 -6.45 18.50
N PRO A 27 -0.59 -6.51 19.79
CA PRO A 27 0.83 -6.49 20.16
C PRO A 27 1.55 -7.75 19.67
N LEU A 28 2.75 -7.57 19.14
CA LEU A 28 3.63 -8.63 18.67
C LEU A 28 5.02 -8.51 19.33
N PRO A 29 5.16 -8.86 20.63
CA PRO A 29 6.36 -8.60 21.41
C PRO A 29 7.61 -9.31 20.86
N GLN A 30 7.44 -10.34 20.04
CA GLN A 30 8.53 -11.09 19.41
C GLN A 30 8.75 -10.69 17.93
N ALA A 31 8.24 -9.55 17.48
CA ALA A 31 8.39 -9.07 16.10
C ALA A 31 9.85 -9.12 15.59
N PRO A 32 10.90 -8.76 16.36
CA PRO A 32 12.27 -8.88 15.90
C PRO A 32 12.69 -10.31 15.53
N ARG A 33 12.14 -11.32 16.17
CA ARG A 33 12.43 -12.74 15.86
C ARG A 33 11.80 -13.20 14.54
N LEU A 34 10.80 -12.47 14.04
CA LEU A 34 10.14 -12.78 12.79
C LEU A 34 10.83 -12.11 11.57
N GLN A 35 11.77 -11.20 11.79
CA GLN A 35 12.50 -10.50 10.72
C GLN A 35 13.15 -11.44 9.70
N PRO A 36 13.84 -12.53 10.08
CA PRO A 36 14.39 -13.48 9.11
C PRO A 36 13.31 -14.12 8.22
N LEU A 37 12.09 -14.33 8.74
CA LEU A 37 10.98 -14.90 7.98
C LEU A 37 10.40 -13.87 7.01
N VAL A 38 10.29 -12.62 7.43
CA VAL A 38 9.87 -11.49 6.56
C VAL A 38 10.85 -11.32 5.40
N THR A 39 12.18 -11.39 5.67
CA THR A 39 13.23 -11.36 4.63
C THR A 39 13.12 -12.52 3.66
N ALA A 40 12.96 -13.71 4.20
CA ALA A 40 12.86 -14.91 3.38
C ALA A 40 11.65 -14.82 2.44
N LEU A 41 10.51 -14.26 2.92
CA LEU A 41 9.34 -14.05 2.08
C LEU A 41 9.61 -13.01 0.98
N ALA A 42 10.26 -11.90 1.31
CA ALA A 42 10.59 -10.86 0.33
C ALA A 42 11.46 -11.41 -0.80
N ARG A 43 12.53 -12.13 -0.47
CA ARG A 43 13.43 -12.78 -1.45
C ARG A 43 12.72 -13.84 -2.30
N ALA A 44 11.85 -14.63 -1.67
CA ALA A 44 11.08 -15.65 -2.37
C ALA A 44 10.10 -15.03 -3.37
N LEU A 45 9.43 -13.94 -2.99
CA LEU A 45 8.51 -13.21 -3.87
C LEU A 45 9.27 -12.57 -5.05
N ASP A 46 10.41 -11.94 -4.79
CA ASP A 46 11.25 -11.29 -5.79
C ASP A 46 11.78 -12.27 -6.84
N SER A 47 12.09 -13.51 -6.43
CA SER A 47 12.49 -14.58 -7.36
C SER A 47 11.38 -14.96 -8.36
N GLY A 48 10.12 -14.57 -8.11
CA GLY A 48 8.97 -14.95 -8.92
C GLY A 48 8.58 -16.43 -8.85
N ASP A 49 9.26 -17.22 -7.99
CA ASP A 49 8.96 -18.64 -7.77
C ASP A 49 7.78 -18.80 -6.79
N ARG A 50 6.72 -19.42 -7.28
CA ARG A 50 5.48 -19.62 -6.54
C ARG A 50 5.66 -20.56 -5.34
N ALA A 51 6.39 -21.65 -5.53
CA ALA A 51 6.54 -22.67 -4.48
C ALA A 51 7.43 -22.15 -3.34
N HIS A 52 8.50 -21.44 -3.67
CA HIS A 52 9.33 -20.74 -2.68
C HIS A 52 8.54 -19.67 -1.93
N THR A 53 7.72 -18.87 -2.64
CA THR A 53 6.87 -17.85 -2.03
C THR A 53 5.85 -18.47 -1.08
N GLU A 54 5.19 -19.56 -1.47
CA GLU A 54 4.24 -20.31 -0.63
C GLU A 54 4.91 -20.85 0.64
N SER A 55 6.06 -21.49 0.49
CA SER A 55 6.82 -22.02 1.63
C SER A 55 7.28 -20.91 2.59
N ALA A 56 7.74 -19.77 2.08
CA ALA A 56 8.15 -18.65 2.89
C ALA A 56 6.95 -17.98 3.60
N ALA A 57 5.83 -17.79 2.91
CA ALA A 57 4.60 -17.27 3.48
C ALA A 57 4.06 -18.19 4.58
N GLN A 58 4.07 -19.51 4.36
CA GLN A 58 3.67 -20.50 5.35
C GLN A 58 4.51 -20.40 6.62
N ARG A 59 5.84 -20.28 6.50
CA ARG A 59 6.71 -20.12 7.67
C ARG A 59 6.44 -18.83 8.43
N LEU A 60 6.18 -17.72 7.72
CA LEU A 60 5.85 -16.45 8.37
C LEU A 60 4.52 -16.54 9.11
N VAL A 61 3.48 -17.14 8.52
CA VAL A 61 2.16 -17.31 9.17
C VAL A 61 2.26 -18.19 10.40
N LEU A 62 3.03 -19.28 10.34
CA LEU A 62 3.27 -20.13 11.52
C LEU A 62 4.04 -19.38 12.63
N GLY A 63 5.04 -18.57 12.24
CA GLY A 63 5.78 -17.72 13.18
C GLY A 63 4.87 -16.67 13.85
N LEU A 64 3.99 -16.03 13.05
CA LEU A 64 2.99 -15.08 13.56
C LEU A 64 2.00 -15.76 14.50
N ALA A 65 1.46 -16.90 14.11
CA ALA A 65 0.52 -17.66 14.93
C ALA A 65 1.16 -18.03 16.29
N ALA A 66 2.40 -18.55 16.28
CA ALA A 66 3.12 -18.87 17.51
C ALA A 66 3.40 -17.63 18.38
N ALA A 67 3.80 -16.51 17.79
CA ALA A 67 4.10 -15.27 18.52
C ALA A 67 2.84 -14.62 19.11
N LEU A 68 1.69 -14.80 18.47
CA LEU A 68 0.38 -14.30 18.91
C LEU A 68 -0.35 -15.27 19.85
N GLY A 69 0.11 -16.51 19.96
CA GLY A 69 -0.62 -17.57 20.69
C GLY A 69 -1.89 -18.04 19.95
N ALA A 70 -1.94 -17.86 18.64
CA ALA A 70 -3.03 -18.32 17.79
C ALA A 70 -2.81 -19.75 17.31
N PRO A 71 -3.87 -20.51 16.98
CA PRO A 71 -3.73 -21.80 16.30
C PRO A 71 -3.07 -21.63 14.93
N PRO A 72 -2.43 -22.68 14.36
CA PRO A 72 -1.81 -22.59 13.06
C PRO A 72 -2.85 -22.42 11.94
N ALA A 73 -2.47 -21.68 10.87
CA ALA A 73 -3.21 -21.60 9.62
C ALA A 73 -2.33 -22.10 8.46
N ARG A 74 -2.95 -22.65 7.43
CA ARG A 74 -2.30 -23.05 6.18
C ARG A 74 -2.24 -21.87 5.22
N VAL A 75 -1.23 -21.83 4.38
CA VAL A 75 -1.08 -20.84 3.31
C VAL A 75 -1.01 -21.54 1.97
N LYS A 76 -1.72 -20.97 0.99
CA LYS A 76 -1.64 -21.36 -0.42
C LYS A 76 -1.35 -20.12 -1.25
N VAL A 77 -0.33 -20.18 -2.09
CA VAL A 77 -0.01 -19.10 -3.02
C VAL A 77 -0.37 -19.52 -4.44
N LEU A 78 -1.21 -18.73 -5.10
CA LEU A 78 -1.62 -18.92 -6.47
C LEU A 78 -0.91 -17.94 -7.39
N ALA A 79 -0.81 -18.28 -8.67
CA ALA A 79 0.01 -17.53 -9.63
C ALA A 79 -0.55 -16.12 -9.87
N ALA A 80 -1.79 -15.99 -10.28
CA ALA A 80 -2.36 -14.70 -10.66
C ALA A 80 -3.75 -14.50 -10.07
N ARG A 81 -4.06 -13.25 -9.67
CA ARG A 81 -5.35 -12.87 -9.13
C ARG A 81 -6.48 -13.19 -10.10
N PRO A 82 -7.60 -13.74 -9.62
CA PRO A 82 -8.82 -13.82 -10.41
C PRO A 82 -9.34 -12.39 -10.65
N HIS A 83 -9.87 -12.17 -11.84
CA HIS A 83 -10.55 -10.92 -12.19
C HIS A 83 -12.02 -11.23 -12.48
N ALA A 84 -12.90 -10.61 -11.72
CA ALA A 84 -14.33 -10.66 -11.95
C ALA A 84 -14.86 -9.23 -12.16
N GLY A 85 -16.08 -9.09 -12.69
CA GLY A 85 -16.69 -7.78 -12.98
C GLY A 85 -16.85 -6.85 -11.76
N TRP A 86 -16.62 -7.38 -10.55
CA TRP A 86 -16.67 -6.64 -9.28
C TRP A 86 -15.28 -6.28 -8.70
N GLY A 87 -14.17 -6.63 -9.36
CA GLY A 87 -12.81 -6.26 -8.94
C GLY A 87 -11.82 -7.43 -8.89
N GLU A 88 -10.62 -7.17 -8.33
CA GLU A 88 -9.57 -8.16 -8.11
C GLU A 88 -9.65 -8.70 -6.67
N LEU A 89 -9.62 -10.01 -6.51
CA LEU A 89 -9.44 -10.65 -5.21
C LEU A 89 -7.94 -10.71 -4.87
N HIS A 90 -7.56 -10.09 -3.76
CA HIS A 90 -6.17 -9.95 -3.34
C HIS A 90 -5.71 -11.08 -2.42
N GLY A 91 -6.54 -11.49 -1.48
CA GLY A 91 -6.37 -12.59 -0.54
C GLY A 91 -7.73 -13.19 -0.20
N LEU A 92 -7.72 -14.33 0.48
CA LEU A 92 -8.94 -15.00 0.97
C LEU A 92 -8.60 -15.81 2.21
N TYR A 93 -9.34 -15.57 3.29
CA TYR A 93 -9.32 -16.39 4.49
C TYR A 93 -10.54 -17.29 4.52
N GLU A 94 -10.32 -18.58 4.70
CA GLU A 94 -11.36 -19.59 4.77
C GLU A 94 -11.29 -20.32 6.10
N THR A 95 -12.38 -20.20 6.90
CA THR A 95 -12.56 -21.04 8.09
C THR A 95 -12.87 -22.46 7.66
N THR A 96 -12.40 -23.44 8.41
CA THR A 96 -12.74 -24.84 8.15
C THR A 96 -13.95 -25.27 8.97
N HIS A 97 -14.88 -25.97 8.36
CA HIS A 97 -16.01 -26.60 9.07
C HIS A 97 -15.62 -27.92 9.78
N ARG A 98 -14.40 -28.40 9.52
CA ARG A 98 -13.87 -29.64 10.14
C ARG A 98 -12.89 -29.25 11.24
N ALA A 99 -13.18 -29.65 12.47
CA ALA A 99 -12.34 -29.36 13.63
C ALA A 99 -10.88 -29.86 13.52
N THR A 100 -10.60 -30.74 12.58
CA THR A 100 -9.27 -31.35 12.34
C THR A 100 -8.41 -30.63 11.31
N GLU A 101 -9.00 -29.73 10.53
CA GLU A 101 -8.27 -29.01 9.46
C GLU A 101 -8.01 -27.56 9.90
N PRO A 102 -6.74 -27.08 9.81
CA PRO A 102 -6.47 -25.67 10.08
C PRO A 102 -7.06 -24.77 8.99
N PRO A 103 -7.45 -23.53 9.33
CA PRO A 103 -7.92 -22.52 8.37
C PRO A 103 -6.93 -22.31 7.23
N LEU A 104 -7.43 -21.84 6.09
CA LEU A 104 -6.63 -21.63 4.87
C LEU A 104 -6.58 -20.15 4.53
N ILE A 105 -5.37 -19.63 4.32
CA ILE A 105 -5.11 -18.33 3.73
C ILE A 105 -4.67 -18.54 2.29
N THR A 106 -5.43 -18.03 1.33
CA THR A 106 -5.08 -18.05 -0.09
C THR A 106 -4.59 -16.68 -0.53
N LEU A 107 -3.43 -16.62 -1.18
CA LEU A 107 -2.82 -15.38 -1.67
C LEU A 107 -2.49 -15.51 -3.16
N TRP A 108 -2.39 -14.41 -3.88
CA TRP A 108 -1.99 -14.38 -5.28
C TRP A 108 -0.76 -13.51 -5.46
N MET A 109 0.30 -14.10 -6.01
CA MET A 109 1.59 -13.41 -6.15
C MET A 109 1.67 -12.48 -7.36
N ARG A 110 0.74 -12.56 -8.31
CA ARG A 110 0.73 -11.75 -9.53
C ARG A 110 -0.59 -11.03 -9.72
N THR A 111 -0.51 -9.82 -10.30
CA THR A 111 -1.69 -9.04 -10.69
C THR A 111 -2.56 -9.80 -11.70
N ALA A 112 -3.87 -9.55 -11.71
CA ALA A 112 -4.80 -10.22 -12.60
C ALA A 112 -4.51 -9.92 -14.08
N ARG A 113 -4.25 -8.67 -14.41
CA ARG A 113 -4.17 -8.19 -15.80
C ARG A 113 -2.76 -8.36 -16.39
N GLN A 114 -1.76 -7.85 -15.70
CA GLN A 114 -0.39 -7.78 -16.23
C GLN A 114 0.48 -9.01 -15.88
N LYS A 115 -0.01 -9.88 -15.01
CA LYS A 115 0.72 -11.07 -14.52
C LYS A 115 2.08 -10.73 -13.87
N ARG A 116 2.26 -9.47 -13.44
CA ARG A 116 3.47 -9.04 -12.72
C ARG A 116 3.43 -9.50 -11.28
N VAL A 117 4.59 -9.83 -10.74
CA VAL A 117 4.74 -10.09 -9.31
C VAL A 117 4.35 -8.82 -8.56
N VAL A 118 3.48 -8.95 -7.56
CA VAL A 118 3.06 -7.81 -6.73
C VAL A 118 4.21 -7.33 -5.86
N ALA A 119 4.28 -6.04 -5.59
CA ALA A 119 5.29 -5.49 -4.70
C ALA A 119 5.22 -6.16 -3.31
N PHE A 120 6.37 -6.40 -2.69
CA PHE A 120 6.46 -7.10 -1.40
C PHE A 120 5.55 -6.51 -0.33
N ARG A 121 5.52 -5.17 -0.17
CA ARG A 121 4.64 -4.52 0.82
C ARG A 121 3.17 -4.83 0.58
N THR A 122 2.74 -4.83 -0.68
CA THR A 122 1.36 -5.18 -1.04
C THR A 122 1.07 -6.63 -0.71
N PHE A 123 1.99 -7.55 -1.02
CA PHE A 123 1.85 -8.96 -0.70
C PHE A 123 1.79 -9.19 0.82
N LEU A 124 2.71 -8.57 1.57
CA LEU A 124 2.75 -8.66 3.02
C LEU A 124 1.50 -8.07 3.67
N ARG A 125 1.01 -6.90 3.21
CA ARG A 125 -0.24 -6.32 3.72
C ARG A 125 -1.43 -7.23 3.46
N THR A 126 -1.53 -7.82 2.26
CA THR A 126 -2.58 -8.80 1.98
C THR A 126 -2.48 -10.03 2.91
N LEU A 127 -1.27 -10.56 3.12
CA LEU A 127 -1.06 -11.67 4.06
C LEU A 127 -1.50 -11.29 5.48
N LEU A 128 -1.12 -10.11 5.97
CA LEU A 128 -1.50 -9.63 7.31
C LEU A 128 -2.99 -9.30 7.42
N HIS A 129 -3.63 -8.89 6.33
CA HIS A 129 -5.08 -8.74 6.25
C HIS A 129 -5.78 -10.08 6.50
N GLU A 130 -5.35 -11.15 5.83
CA GLU A 130 -5.91 -12.49 6.03
C GLU A 130 -5.56 -13.07 7.42
N VAL A 131 -4.38 -12.74 7.96
CA VAL A 131 -4.03 -13.03 9.36
C VAL A 131 -4.93 -12.24 10.32
N GLY A 132 -5.34 -11.02 9.98
CA GLY A 132 -6.31 -10.23 10.74
C GLY A 132 -7.63 -10.96 10.90
N HIS A 133 -8.17 -11.55 9.83
CA HIS A 133 -9.37 -12.41 9.90
C HIS A 133 -9.14 -13.63 10.80
N HIS A 134 -7.97 -14.26 10.69
CA HIS A 134 -7.61 -15.38 11.55
C HIS A 134 -7.57 -14.99 13.03
N VAL A 135 -6.99 -13.84 13.36
CA VAL A 135 -6.95 -13.27 14.73
C VAL A 135 -8.36 -12.99 15.24
N ASP A 136 -9.22 -12.40 14.42
CA ASP A 136 -10.60 -12.07 14.80
C ASP A 136 -11.36 -13.32 15.24
N TYR A 137 -11.27 -14.41 14.49
CA TYR A 137 -11.97 -15.66 14.82
C TYR A 137 -11.31 -16.44 15.96
N THR A 138 -9.98 -16.45 16.06
CA THR A 138 -9.27 -17.38 16.96
C THR A 138 -8.82 -16.77 18.27
N LEU A 139 -8.35 -15.54 18.28
CA LEU A 139 -7.87 -14.85 19.48
C LEU A 139 -8.94 -13.93 20.07
N LEU A 140 -9.55 -13.09 19.24
CA LEU A 140 -10.59 -12.15 19.67
C LEU A 140 -11.94 -12.84 19.81
N ARG A 141 -12.08 -14.05 19.24
CA ARG A 141 -13.29 -14.89 19.31
C ARG A 141 -14.56 -14.15 18.86
N LEU A 142 -14.40 -13.26 17.89
CA LEU A 142 -15.51 -12.55 17.27
C LEU A 142 -16.37 -13.55 16.48
N GLY A 143 -17.68 -13.40 16.57
CA GLY A 143 -18.61 -14.28 15.85
C GLY A 143 -18.65 -14.05 14.34
N ASP A 144 -18.03 -12.98 13.86
CA ASP A 144 -17.84 -12.60 12.46
C ASP A 144 -16.63 -11.66 12.36
N SER A 145 -16.04 -11.52 11.16
CA SER A 145 -14.88 -10.65 10.95
C SER A 145 -15.21 -9.57 9.92
N PHE A 146 -15.45 -8.36 10.39
CA PHE A 146 -15.83 -7.21 9.60
C PHE A 146 -14.62 -6.30 9.33
N HIS A 147 -14.56 -5.74 8.14
CA HIS A 147 -13.61 -4.70 7.78
C HIS A 147 -13.97 -3.36 8.47
N THR A 148 -13.72 -3.26 9.77
CA THR A 148 -13.95 -2.06 10.58
C THR A 148 -12.72 -1.14 10.54
N GLN A 149 -12.82 0.09 11.06
CA GLN A 149 -11.63 0.93 11.28
C GLN A 149 -10.65 0.25 12.25
N GLY A 150 -11.16 -0.40 13.31
CA GLY A 150 -10.34 -1.19 14.23
C GLY A 150 -9.63 -2.35 13.56
N PHE A 151 -10.30 -3.06 12.63
CA PHE A 151 -9.68 -4.13 11.83
C PHE A 151 -8.47 -3.59 11.03
N TYR A 152 -8.63 -2.52 10.28
CA TYR A 152 -7.53 -1.92 9.51
C TYR A 152 -6.44 -1.32 10.41
N ALA A 153 -6.79 -0.81 11.60
CA ALA A 153 -5.81 -0.36 12.58
C ALA A 153 -4.96 -1.53 13.09
N ARG A 154 -5.56 -2.69 13.38
CA ARG A 154 -4.84 -3.92 13.76
C ARG A 154 -3.93 -4.43 12.65
N GLU A 155 -4.40 -4.47 11.41
CA GLU A 155 -3.58 -4.82 10.24
C GLU A 155 -2.36 -3.90 10.14
N SER A 156 -2.59 -2.59 10.24
CA SER A 156 -1.51 -1.59 10.21
C SER A 156 -0.54 -1.75 11.36
N HIS A 157 -1.05 -2.01 12.58
CA HIS A 157 -0.22 -2.24 13.76
C HIS A 157 0.69 -3.46 13.62
N LEU A 158 0.16 -4.59 13.11
CA LEU A 158 0.97 -5.78 12.81
C LEU A 158 2.03 -5.48 11.74
N PHE A 159 1.65 -4.77 10.69
CA PHE A 159 2.56 -4.40 9.61
C PHE A 159 3.75 -3.58 10.13
N HIS A 160 3.51 -2.53 10.92
CA HIS A 160 4.56 -1.66 11.45
C HIS A 160 5.48 -2.36 12.45
N GLN A 161 4.99 -3.36 13.19
CA GLN A 161 5.84 -4.17 14.08
C GLN A 161 6.76 -5.11 13.30
N LEU A 162 6.35 -5.58 12.12
CA LEU A 162 7.13 -6.49 11.28
C LEU A 162 8.06 -5.77 10.30
N VAL A 163 7.69 -4.59 9.89
CA VAL A 163 8.46 -3.76 8.95
C VAL A 163 9.06 -2.62 9.75
N THR A 164 10.12 -2.95 10.52
CA THR A 164 10.92 -1.95 11.23
C THR A 164 11.95 -1.34 10.29
N ASP A 165 12.26 -0.08 10.48
CA ASP A 165 13.19 0.73 9.64
C ASP A 165 14.64 0.16 9.54
N GLY A 166 14.95 -0.96 10.20
CA GLY A 166 16.27 -1.59 10.21
C GLY A 166 16.32 -3.03 9.67
N GLY A 167 15.23 -3.59 9.21
CA GLY A 167 15.18 -4.99 8.76
C GLY A 167 14.51 -5.17 7.41
N ILE A 168 15.29 -5.37 6.37
CA ILE A 168 15.05 -6.11 5.14
C ILE A 168 14.27 -5.42 4.02
N LEU A 169 15.03 -5.07 2.98
CA LEU A 169 14.58 -4.75 1.61
C LEU A 169 13.54 -3.60 1.48
N MET A 170 13.48 -2.76 2.49
CA MET A 170 13.07 -1.40 2.34
C MET A 170 14.35 -0.62 2.06
N ALA A 171 14.35 0.11 0.96
CA ALA A 171 15.29 1.21 0.84
C ALA A 171 15.29 1.96 2.18
N SER A 172 16.45 2.20 2.77
CA SER A 172 16.55 3.01 3.99
C SER A 172 15.81 4.32 3.78
N LEU A 173 15.46 5.03 4.83
CA LEU A 173 14.87 6.37 4.67
C LEU A 173 15.73 7.24 3.74
N GLU A 174 17.06 7.12 3.87
CA GLU A 174 18.04 7.81 3.01
C GLU A 174 17.93 7.36 1.55
N GLU A 175 17.82 6.06 1.29
CA GLU A 175 17.63 5.53 -0.08
C GLU A 175 16.28 5.93 -0.67
N GLN A 176 15.21 5.98 0.14
CA GLN A 176 13.90 6.47 -0.30
C GLN A 176 13.95 7.96 -0.64
N MET A 177 14.60 8.77 0.19
CA MET A 177 14.81 10.19 -0.08
C MET A 177 15.68 10.39 -1.32
N ALA A 178 16.79 9.67 -1.46
CA ALA A 178 17.63 9.70 -2.65
C ALA A 178 16.85 9.27 -3.91
N ARG A 179 15.94 8.29 -3.80
CA ARG A 179 15.04 7.91 -4.90
C ARG A 179 14.12 9.07 -5.29
N MET A 180 13.52 9.76 -4.32
CA MET A 180 12.68 10.93 -4.54
C MET A 180 13.44 12.07 -5.23
N GLU A 181 14.70 12.33 -4.85
CA GLU A 181 15.56 13.35 -5.47
C GLU A 181 15.81 13.07 -6.96
N HIS A 182 15.93 11.79 -7.34
CA HIS A 182 16.22 11.40 -8.71
C HIS A 182 14.98 11.36 -9.62
N THR A 183 13.79 11.29 -9.06
CA THR A 183 12.53 11.08 -9.80
C THR A 183 12.32 12.07 -10.94
N ALA A 184 12.51 13.36 -10.71
CA ALA A 184 12.30 14.40 -11.73
C ALA A 184 13.28 14.26 -12.91
N THR A 185 14.50 13.78 -12.64
CA THR A 185 15.52 13.50 -13.67
C THR A 185 15.11 12.27 -14.49
N ASP A 186 14.58 11.24 -13.86
CA ASP A 186 14.13 10.02 -14.53
C ASP A 186 12.92 10.30 -15.45
N PHE A 187 11.97 11.11 -14.99
CA PHE A 187 10.85 11.56 -15.82
C PHE A 187 11.34 12.39 -17.01
N ALA A 188 12.28 13.32 -16.80
CA ALA A 188 12.89 14.12 -17.86
C ALA A 188 13.57 13.23 -18.91
N ALA A 189 14.34 12.24 -18.46
CA ALA A 189 15.00 11.28 -19.36
C ALA A 189 14.00 10.45 -20.18
N ALA A 190 12.89 10.03 -19.54
CA ALA A 190 11.87 9.20 -20.18
C ALA A 190 11.11 9.94 -21.30
N ILE A 191 10.94 11.26 -21.21
CA ILE A 191 10.22 12.06 -22.23
C ILE A 191 11.14 12.82 -23.18
N LYS A 192 12.45 12.69 -23.03
CA LYS A 192 13.42 13.42 -23.86
C LYS A 192 13.25 13.09 -25.35
N GLY A 193 12.98 14.10 -26.16
CA GLY A 193 12.81 13.95 -27.61
C GLY A 193 11.46 13.35 -28.03
N VAL A 194 10.54 13.11 -27.08
CA VAL A 194 9.20 12.63 -27.38
C VAL A 194 8.32 13.81 -27.80
N SER A 195 7.58 13.68 -28.91
CA SER A 195 6.66 14.73 -29.37
C SER A 195 5.44 14.88 -28.46
N ASP A 196 4.86 16.09 -28.42
CA ASP A 196 3.64 16.35 -27.65
C ASP A 196 2.48 15.42 -28.05
N ALA A 197 2.36 15.13 -29.34
CA ALA A 197 1.36 14.19 -29.85
C ALA A 197 1.54 12.78 -29.26
N ALA A 198 2.79 12.30 -29.12
CA ALA A 198 3.09 11.01 -28.50
C ALA A 198 2.85 11.04 -26.98
N LEU A 199 3.20 12.13 -26.31
CA LEU A 199 2.93 12.33 -24.87
C LEU A 199 1.44 12.38 -24.55
N SER A 200 0.63 12.92 -25.46
CA SER A 200 -0.83 13.06 -25.31
C SER A 200 -1.62 11.79 -25.65
N LYS A 201 -0.96 10.83 -26.32
CA LYS A 201 -1.63 9.60 -26.77
C LYS A 201 -1.89 8.67 -25.59
N ARG A 202 -3.17 8.36 -25.35
CA ARG A 202 -3.56 7.34 -24.39
C ARG A 202 -3.36 5.94 -24.96
N PRO A 203 -2.89 4.96 -24.18
CA PRO A 203 -2.80 3.56 -24.62
C PRO A 203 -4.15 2.95 -24.96
N ASP A 204 -5.17 3.29 -24.18
CA ASP A 204 -6.59 2.92 -24.36
C ASP A 204 -7.49 4.00 -23.75
N ASP A 205 -8.82 3.83 -23.86
CA ASP A 205 -9.82 4.80 -23.37
C ASP A 205 -9.86 4.95 -21.84
N LYS A 206 -9.23 4.03 -21.09
CA LYS A 206 -9.27 3.99 -19.63
C LYS A 206 -7.92 4.32 -18.98
N SER A 207 -6.86 4.33 -19.74
CA SER A 207 -5.50 4.52 -19.24
C SER A 207 -5.01 5.93 -19.53
N TRP A 208 -4.30 6.51 -18.58
CA TRP A 208 -3.71 7.84 -18.75
C TRP A 208 -2.59 7.84 -19.80
N SER A 209 -2.46 8.92 -20.51
CA SER A 209 -1.30 9.22 -21.36
C SER A 209 -0.07 9.57 -20.50
N ALA A 210 1.09 9.62 -21.12
CA ALA A 210 2.32 10.07 -20.48
C ALA A 210 2.21 11.51 -19.93
N LYS A 211 1.53 12.40 -20.67
CA LYS A 211 1.25 13.77 -20.25
C LYS A 211 0.36 13.82 -19.00
N GLU A 212 -0.71 13.05 -18.96
CA GLU A 212 -1.62 12.99 -17.81
C GLU A 212 -0.89 12.45 -16.57
N THR A 213 -0.02 11.46 -16.73
CA THR A 213 0.82 10.92 -15.66
C THR A 213 1.76 11.99 -15.09
N LEU A 214 2.38 12.83 -15.94
CA LEU A 214 3.21 13.95 -15.47
C LEU A 214 2.41 15.00 -14.71
N CYS A 215 1.23 15.35 -15.18
CA CYS A 215 0.33 16.28 -14.47
C CYS A 215 -0.09 15.70 -13.12
N HIS A 216 -0.37 14.41 -13.07
CA HIS A 216 -0.74 13.72 -11.83
C HIS A 216 0.39 13.76 -10.79
N VAL A 217 1.63 13.41 -11.15
CA VAL A 217 2.74 13.44 -10.18
C VAL A 217 3.01 14.85 -9.68
N ARG A 218 2.90 15.88 -10.56
CA ARG A 218 2.99 17.30 -10.16
C ARG A 218 1.97 17.66 -9.08
N ASP A 219 0.71 17.29 -9.28
CA ASP A 219 -0.38 17.68 -8.39
C ASP A 219 -0.42 16.84 -7.11
N THR A 220 0.02 15.58 -7.20
CA THR A 220 0.15 14.73 -6.03
C THR A 220 1.30 15.20 -5.13
N GLU A 221 2.40 15.71 -5.69
CA GLU A 221 3.50 16.28 -4.93
C GLU A 221 3.04 17.47 -4.08
N GLU A 222 2.23 18.37 -4.65
CA GLU A 222 1.62 19.46 -3.88
C GLU A 222 0.77 18.94 -2.72
N SER A 223 -0.03 17.91 -2.96
CA SER A 223 -0.86 17.30 -1.92
C SER A 223 -0.03 16.65 -0.81
N PHE A 224 1.10 16.02 -1.13
CA PHE A 224 2.00 15.47 -0.12
C PHE A 224 2.63 16.57 0.74
N MET A 225 3.11 17.65 0.13
CA MET A 225 3.68 18.77 0.87
C MET A 225 2.66 19.40 1.83
N GLN A 226 1.42 19.59 1.39
CA GLN A 226 0.33 20.06 2.25
C GLN A 226 0.10 19.14 3.46
N ARG A 227 0.16 17.81 3.26
CA ARG A 227 0.02 16.84 4.35
C ARG A 227 1.18 16.92 5.33
N PHE A 228 2.41 17.08 4.86
CA PHE A 228 3.56 17.29 5.75
C PHE A 228 3.42 18.55 6.59
N GLN A 229 2.96 19.65 6.00
CA GLN A 229 2.70 20.90 6.74
C GLN A 229 1.65 20.70 7.82
N LEU A 230 0.52 20.06 7.49
CA LEU A 230 -0.55 19.75 8.45
C LEU A 230 -0.04 18.86 9.61
N ILE A 231 0.81 17.85 9.32
CA ILE A 231 1.42 17.00 10.36
C ILE A 231 2.32 17.82 11.30
N MET A 232 2.99 18.86 10.80
CA MET A 232 3.81 19.72 11.65
C MET A 232 2.98 20.69 12.48
N GLU A 233 1.87 21.19 11.95
CA GLU A 233 1.03 22.19 12.57
C GLU A 233 0.00 21.60 13.56
N MET A 234 -0.48 20.39 13.29
CA MET A 234 -1.57 19.78 14.03
C MET A 234 -1.15 18.43 14.64
N ASP A 235 -1.89 17.99 15.65
CA ASP A 235 -1.75 16.64 16.20
C ASP A 235 -2.74 15.71 15.54
N GLU A 236 -2.23 14.61 14.90
CA GLU A 236 -3.00 13.59 14.19
C GLU A 236 -4.07 14.16 13.20
N PRO A 237 -3.70 15.06 12.26
CA PRO A 237 -4.67 15.61 11.30
C PRO A 237 -5.32 14.52 10.45
N HIS A 238 -6.63 14.68 10.16
CA HIS A 238 -7.36 13.83 9.24
C HIS A 238 -7.27 14.39 7.82
N PHE A 239 -6.71 13.61 6.89
CA PHE A 239 -6.57 14.03 5.50
C PHE A 239 -7.83 13.76 4.69
N LEU A 240 -8.13 14.67 3.77
CA LEU A 240 -9.20 14.47 2.81
C LEU A 240 -8.80 13.42 1.75
N PRO A 241 -9.76 12.61 1.28
CA PRO A 241 -9.50 11.70 0.17
C PRO A 241 -9.14 12.49 -1.09
N ALA A 242 -8.15 11.99 -1.82
CA ALA A 242 -7.80 12.47 -3.15
C ALA A 242 -8.53 11.63 -4.20
N ASP A 243 -9.02 12.29 -5.25
CA ASP A 243 -9.61 11.64 -6.41
C ASP A 243 -8.80 12.06 -7.66
N PRO A 244 -7.78 11.25 -8.04
CA PRO A 244 -6.90 11.58 -9.15
C PRO A 244 -7.60 11.67 -10.51
N ASP A 245 -8.62 10.84 -10.74
CA ASP A 245 -9.38 10.86 -12.00
C ASP A 245 -10.22 12.13 -12.12
N ARG A 246 -10.82 12.56 -11.02
CA ARG A 246 -11.51 13.85 -10.96
C ARG A 246 -10.55 15.01 -11.20
N TRP A 247 -9.35 14.99 -10.61
CA TRP A 247 -8.32 16.01 -10.85
C TRP A 247 -7.92 16.06 -12.32
N ALA A 248 -7.74 14.89 -12.97
CA ALA A 248 -7.38 14.83 -14.38
C ALA A 248 -8.42 15.55 -15.28
N VAL A 249 -9.70 15.41 -14.96
CA VAL A 249 -10.80 16.09 -15.67
C VAL A 249 -10.86 17.58 -15.33
N GLU A 250 -10.94 17.93 -14.04
CA GLU A 250 -11.11 19.32 -13.59
C GLU A 250 -9.93 20.21 -13.96
N ARG A 251 -8.71 19.69 -13.88
CA ARG A 251 -7.47 20.41 -14.22
C ARG A 251 -7.04 20.20 -15.67
N GLN A 252 -7.86 19.53 -16.47
CA GLN A 252 -7.71 19.35 -17.94
C GLN A 252 -6.30 18.86 -18.33
N TYR A 253 -5.80 17.79 -17.69
CA TYR A 253 -4.42 17.27 -17.86
C TYR A 253 -4.01 17.11 -19.33
N GLN A 254 -4.93 16.68 -20.21
CA GLN A 254 -4.64 16.52 -21.64
C GLN A 254 -4.31 17.85 -22.36
N ARG A 255 -4.73 18.99 -21.80
CA ARG A 255 -4.48 20.32 -22.36
C ARG A 255 -3.24 21.01 -21.78
N ASN A 256 -2.66 20.42 -20.72
CA ASN A 256 -1.46 20.97 -20.11
C ASN A 256 -0.23 20.75 -21.01
N ASP A 257 0.78 21.59 -20.88
CA ASP A 257 2.11 21.37 -21.46
C ASP A 257 2.90 20.39 -20.58
N ALA A 258 3.48 19.35 -21.21
CA ALA A 258 4.20 18.30 -20.48
C ALA A 258 5.54 18.79 -19.92
N ALA A 259 6.23 19.71 -20.62
CA ALA A 259 7.49 20.26 -20.16
C ALA A 259 7.27 21.20 -18.98
N GLU A 260 6.21 22.01 -19.02
CA GLU A 260 5.78 22.86 -17.91
C GLU A 260 5.36 22.02 -16.69
N ALA A 261 4.57 20.96 -16.90
CA ALA A 261 4.18 20.04 -15.84
C ALA A 261 5.39 19.41 -15.14
N LEU A 262 6.40 18.98 -15.91
CA LEU A 262 7.64 18.43 -15.38
C LEU A 262 8.47 19.49 -14.63
N GLN A 263 8.53 20.71 -15.15
CA GLN A 263 9.23 21.82 -14.48
C GLN A 263 8.59 22.15 -13.12
N HIS A 264 7.28 22.24 -13.07
CA HIS A 264 6.55 22.47 -11.82
C HIS A 264 6.69 21.30 -10.84
N PHE A 265 6.65 20.05 -11.33
CA PHE A 265 6.93 18.89 -10.50
C PHE A 265 8.31 18.96 -9.87
N ARG A 266 9.36 19.30 -10.67
CA ARG A 266 10.74 19.45 -10.17
C ARG A 266 10.82 20.52 -9.08
N ALA A 267 10.26 21.71 -9.32
CA ALA A 267 10.29 22.80 -8.35
C ALA A 267 9.61 22.41 -7.02
N ARG A 268 8.43 21.78 -7.09
CA ARG A 268 7.72 21.29 -5.90
C ARG A 268 8.50 20.19 -5.17
N ARG A 269 9.13 19.26 -5.91
CA ARG A 269 9.97 18.22 -5.32
C ARG A 269 11.18 18.81 -4.58
N ASP A 270 11.83 19.81 -5.16
CA ASP A 270 12.95 20.51 -4.53
C ASP A 270 12.50 21.15 -3.20
N GLU A 271 11.29 21.75 -3.16
CA GLU A 271 10.69 22.30 -1.94
C GLU A 271 10.42 21.21 -0.91
N THR A 272 9.82 20.08 -1.33
CA THR A 272 9.56 18.92 -0.46
C THR A 272 10.87 18.37 0.12
N MET A 273 11.89 18.17 -0.71
CA MET A 273 13.17 17.65 -0.25
C MET A 273 13.86 18.61 0.73
N LYS A 274 13.84 19.92 0.44
CA LYS A 274 14.35 20.94 1.38
C LYS A 274 13.61 20.87 2.72
N PHE A 275 12.30 20.71 2.71
CA PHE A 275 11.50 20.56 3.92
C PHE A 275 11.90 19.29 4.69
N LEU A 276 11.97 18.13 4.03
CA LEU A 276 12.29 16.85 4.65
C LEU A 276 13.69 16.82 5.25
N HIS A 277 14.70 17.39 4.57
CA HIS A 277 16.06 17.53 5.10
C HIS A 277 16.15 18.47 6.31
N GLY A 278 15.21 19.39 6.47
CA GLY A 278 15.14 20.28 7.63
C GLY A 278 14.44 19.65 8.86
N LEU A 279 13.90 18.44 8.73
CA LEU A 279 13.20 17.79 9.83
C LEU A 279 14.20 17.19 10.84
N ARG A 280 13.83 17.28 12.13
CA ARG A 280 14.55 16.59 13.21
C ARG A 280 14.04 15.15 13.34
N PRO A 281 14.82 14.22 13.93
CA PRO A 281 14.43 12.81 14.06
C PRO A 281 13.05 12.61 14.70
N GLU A 282 12.70 13.39 15.72
CA GLU A 282 11.41 13.32 16.40
C GLU A 282 10.21 13.69 15.51
N HIS A 283 10.42 14.49 14.46
CA HIS A 283 9.37 14.84 13.51
C HIS A 283 8.97 13.67 12.60
N LEU A 284 9.88 12.73 12.40
CA LEU A 284 9.67 11.60 11.49
C LEU A 284 8.58 10.62 11.95
N ASP A 285 8.34 10.55 13.27
CA ASP A 285 7.32 9.70 13.87
C ASP A 285 5.97 10.43 14.06
N ARG A 286 5.93 11.75 13.83
CA ARG A 286 4.65 12.47 13.74
C ARG A 286 3.86 11.96 12.55
N GLY A 287 2.53 12.05 12.62
CA GLY A 287 1.68 11.49 11.57
C GLY A 287 0.31 12.13 11.53
N GLY A 288 -0.53 11.57 10.66
CA GLY A 288 -1.92 11.92 10.50
C GLY A 288 -2.73 10.73 9.98
N VAL A 289 -4.03 10.88 9.91
CA VAL A 289 -4.96 9.81 9.55
C VAL A 289 -5.30 9.90 8.06
N HIS A 290 -4.77 8.96 7.29
CA HIS A 290 -5.09 8.82 5.87
C HIS A 290 -6.46 8.16 5.68
N PRO A 291 -7.34 8.63 4.78
CA PRO A 291 -8.72 8.16 4.66
C PRO A 291 -8.87 6.66 4.34
N THR A 292 -7.87 6.05 3.70
CA THR A 292 -7.92 4.63 3.29
C THR A 292 -6.79 3.78 3.87
N ARG A 293 -5.77 4.40 4.51
CA ARG A 293 -4.57 3.70 5.01
C ARG A 293 -4.44 3.78 6.54
N GLY A 294 -5.34 4.49 7.23
CA GLY A 294 -5.26 4.74 8.66
C GLY A 294 -4.13 5.71 9.02
N ARG A 295 -3.60 5.60 10.23
CA ARG A 295 -2.50 6.44 10.69
C ARG A 295 -1.24 6.21 9.84
N MET A 296 -0.65 7.29 9.35
CA MET A 296 0.63 7.29 8.63
C MET A 296 1.56 8.33 9.19
N THR A 297 2.80 7.95 9.45
CA THR A 297 3.87 8.85 9.89
C THR A 297 4.51 9.57 8.71
N VAL A 298 5.35 10.57 8.98
CA VAL A 298 6.19 11.20 7.95
C VAL A 298 7.05 10.16 7.22
N LYS A 299 7.66 9.21 7.95
CA LYS A 299 8.42 8.09 7.35
C LYS A 299 7.56 7.27 6.39
N ASP A 300 6.32 6.95 6.78
CA ASP A 300 5.40 6.20 5.91
C ASP A 300 5.06 6.97 4.64
N PHE A 301 4.91 8.29 4.73
CA PHE A 301 4.68 9.14 3.55
C PHE A 301 5.89 9.19 2.64
N ILE A 302 7.12 9.31 3.17
CA ILE A 302 8.34 9.26 2.35
C ILE A 302 8.40 7.95 1.56
N GLY A 303 8.16 6.81 2.22
CA GLY A 303 8.10 5.52 1.55
C GLY A 303 6.96 5.41 0.53
N LEU A 304 5.81 6.01 0.81
CA LEU A 304 4.68 6.07 -0.13
C LEU A 304 5.03 6.90 -1.37
N ILE A 305 5.68 8.05 -1.20
CA ILE A 305 6.09 8.93 -2.31
C ILE A 305 7.10 8.21 -3.21
N ALA A 306 8.16 7.62 -2.66
CA ALA A 306 9.15 6.89 -3.42
C ALA A 306 8.53 5.75 -4.23
N TRP A 307 7.62 4.97 -3.62
CA TRP A 307 6.86 3.93 -4.31
C TRP A 307 5.91 4.49 -5.39
N HIS A 308 5.22 5.59 -5.11
CA HIS A 308 4.32 6.27 -6.04
C HIS A 308 5.07 6.74 -7.29
N ASP A 309 6.23 7.34 -7.09
CA ASP A 309 7.12 7.82 -8.13
C ASP A 309 7.52 6.70 -9.10
N ASP A 310 7.99 5.56 -8.57
CA ASP A 310 8.39 4.41 -9.37
C ASP A 310 7.24 3.84 -10.19
N ASN A 311 6.04 3.76 -9.60
CA ASN A 311 4.86 3.26 -10.29
C ASN A 311 4.45 4.18 -11.44
N HIS A 312 4.47 5.50 -11.23
CA HIS A 312 4.10 6.45 -12.26
C HIS A 312 5.16 6.62 -13.33
N LEU A 313 6.44 6.47 -13.00
CA LEU A 313 7.51 6.40 -14.02
C LEU A 313 7.34 5.16 -14.91
N ASP A 314 7.00 4.00 -14.35
CA ASP A 314 6.68 2.80 -15.12
C ASP A 314 5.40 2.99 -15.94
N GLN A 315 4.36 3.60 -15.37
CA GLN A 315 3.12 3.92 -16.10
C GLN A 315 3.37 4.83 -17.29
N LEU A 316 4.16 5.90 -17.13
CA LEU A 316 4.55 6.80 -18.20
C LEU A 316 5.28 6.06 -19.32
N LYS A 317 6.28 5.22 -18.96
CA LYS A 317 7.03 4.42 -19.94
C LYS A 317 6.13 3.44 -20.69
N ARG A 318 5.16 2.82 -19.99
CA ARG A 318 4.17 1.95 -20.63
C ARG A 318 3.25 2.71 -21.56
N ALA A 319 2.76 3.88 -21.15
CA ALA A 319 1.92 4.74 -21.99
C ALA A 319 2.63 5.13 -23.30
N LEU A 320 3.91 5.51 -23.23
CA LEU A 320 4.74 5.80 -24.40
C LEU A 320 4.93 4.56 -25.31
N ALA A 321 4.96 3.37 -24.74
CA ALA A 321 5.04 2.10 -25.50
C ALA A 321 3.65 1.62 -26.02
N GLY A 322 2.58 2.42 -25.85
CA GLY A 322 1.21 2.04 -26.22
C GLY A 322 0.64 0.89 -25.37
N LYS A 323 1.12 0.71 -24.15
CA LYS A 323 0.68 -0.34 -23.20
C LYS A 323 -0.09 0.30 -22.04
N PRO A 324 -1.24 -0.26 -21.64
CA PRO A 324 -2.01 0.24 -20.51
C PRO A 324 -1.31 0.01 -19.15
#